data_195e4fdf4cea3743913feb930532c1a9
#
_entry.id   195e4fdf4cea3743913feb930532c1a9
#
_cell.length_a   1.000
_cell.length_b   1.000
_cell.length_c   1.000
_cell.angle_alpha   90.00
_cell.angle_beta   90.00
_cell.angle_gamma   90.00
#
_symmetry.space_group_name_H-M   'P 1'
#
loop_
_entity.id
_entity.type
_entity.pdbx_description
1 polymer ?
#
loop_
_entity_poly.entity_id
_entity_poly.type
_entity_poly.pdbx_seq_one_letter_code
_entity_poly.pdbx_strand_id
1 'polypeptide(L)'
;MSDKKEKKPKITKDMVPEGFTLSLAIVDAIPVLLFAAAIVILGIKADFSPLIMLGGFIIFLAGAIKVLWKVIVATKQKNVFWMYKQMGPAMGVGFLLLIIGCIVSRAALKAAFAGIGVVSIVFFVLWFVCMCLMGVFASKLDSSDPKSNWIEQCTNGVGELCLCLALALL
;
A
#
# COMPACT_ATOMS: atom_id res chain seq x y z
N MET A 1 28.42 -26.65 -4.85
CA MET A 1 28.69 -25.24 -4.54
C MET A 1 27.33 -24.60 -4.25
N SER A 2 27.05 -24.30 -2.99
CA SER A 2 25.80 -23.67 -2.58
C SER A 2 25.90 -22.17 -2.87
N ASP A 3 25.15 -21.68 -3.87
CA ASP A 3 24.96 -20.25 -4.10
C ASP A 3 24.30 -19.65 -2.85
N LYS A 4 25.10 -19.05 -1.98
CA LYS A 4 24.59 -18.13 -0.96
C LYS A 4 23.94 -16.97 -1.70
N LYS A 5 22.60 -16.99 -1.86
CA LYS A 5 21.83 -15.81 -2.29
C LYS A 5 22.24 -14.66 -1.36
N GLU A 6 23.01 -13.72 -1.92
CA GLU A 6 23.33 -12.47 -1.22
C GLU A 6 22.03 -11.84 -0.76
N LYS A 7 21.89 -11.69 0.55
CA LYS A 7 20.74 -10.96 1.11
C LYS A 7 20.88 -9.51 0.67
N LYS A 8 19.90 -9.02 -0.09
CA LYS A 8 19.84 -7.63 -0.52
C LYS A 8 19.97 -6.67 0.67
N PRO A 9 20.63 -5.54 0.50
CA PRO A 9 20.75 -4.56 1.57
C PRO A 9 19.35 -4.06 1.95
N LYS A 10 19.05 -4.16 3.23
CA LYS A 10 17.84 -3.58 3.83
C LYS A 10 18.23 -2.27 4.50
N ILE A 11 17.35 -1.28 4.42
CA ILE A 11 17.55 -0.03 5.13
C ILE A 11 17.76 -0.32 6.62
N THR A 12 18.90 0.10 7.17
CA THR A 12 19.27 -0.04 8.58
C THR A 12 19.19 1.31 9.29
N LYS A 13 19.30 1.30 10.63
CA LYS A 13 19.19 2.51 11.44
C LYS A 13 20.26 3.55 11.11
N ASP A 14 21.46 3.09 10.79
CA ASP A 14 22.63 3.95 10.57
C ASP A 14 22.83 4.32 9.09
N MET A 15 21.97 3.80 8.19
CA MET A 15 22.02 4.02 6.76
C MET A 15 21.05 5.13 6.36
N VAL A 16 21.55 6.19 5.72
CA VAL A 16 20.70 7.17 5.02
C VAL A 16 20.63 6.74 3.55
N PRO A 17 19.45 6.39 3.02
CA PRO A 17 19.32 6.02 1.63
C PRO A 17 19.73 7.18 0.71
N GLU A 18 20.65 6.92 -0.22
CA GLU A 18 21.11 7.92 -1.17
C GLU A 18 20.16 8.05 -2.36
N GLY A 19 20.11 9.24 -2.96
CA GLY A 19 19.35 9.49 -4.19
C GLY A 19 17.82 9.54 -4.00
N PHE A 20 17.32 9.54 -2.78
CA PHE A 20 15.89 9.78 -2.51
C PHE A 20 15.58 11.27 -2.73
N THR A 21 14.64 11.52 -3.65
CA THR A 21 14.22 12.87 -4.04
C THR A 21 12.83 13.21 -3.51
N LEU A 22 12.51 14.49 -3.46
CA LEU A 22 11.16 14.95 -3.09
C LEU A 22 10.10 14.43 -4.09
N SER A 23 10.45 14.35 -5.38
CA SER A 23 9.56 13.76 -6.41
C SER A 23 9.24 12.30 -6.13
N LEU A 24 10.20 11.51 -5.66
CA LEU A 24 9.94 10.13 -5.24
C LEU A 24 8.98 10.07 -4.04
N ALA A 25 9.13 10.97 -3.08
CA ALA A 25 8.20 11.05 -1.94
C ALA A 25 6.78 11.46 -2.36
N ILE A 26 6.64 12.38 -3.33
CA ILE A 26 5.35 12.79 -3.89
C ILE A 26 4.68 11.60 -4.60
N VAL A 27 5.42 10.86 -5.42
CA VAL A 27 4.89 9.68 -6.11
C VAL A 27 4.49 8.58 -5.12
N ASP A 28 5.22 8.41 -4.02
CA ASP A 28 4.87 7.48 -2.93
C ASP A 28 3.58 7.89 -2.19
N ALA A 29 3.21 9.17 -2.20
CA ALA A 29 1.95 9.64 -1.62
C ALA A 29 0.72 9.28 -2.47
N ILE A 30 0.86 9.11 -3.79
CA ILE A 30 -0.26 8.80 -4.68
C ILE A 30 -0.99 7.50 -4.29
N PRO A 31 -0.31 6.34 -4.17
CA PRO A 31 -0.99 5.11 -3.76
C PRO A 31 -1.59 5.21 -2.35
N VAL A 32 -0.98 5.96 -1.43
CA VAL A 32 -1.52 6.16 -0.08
C VAL A 32 -2.84 6.90 -0.11
N LEU A 33 -2.96 7.95 -0.92
CA LEU A 33 -4.19 8.72 -1.09
C LEU A 33 -5.27 7.91 -1.84
N LEU A 34 -4.88 7.18 -2.89
CA LEU A 34 -5.80 6.30 -3.62
C LEU A 34 -6.33 5.19 -2.71
N PHE A 35 -5.48 4.57 -1.90
CA PHE A 35 -5.92 3.60 -0.91
C PHE A 35 -6.92 4.19 0.08
N ALA A 36 -6.67 5.40 0.59
CA ALA A 36 -7.62 6.08 1.48
C ALA A 36 -8.99 6.29 0.79
N ALA A 37 -9.00 6.71 -0.47
CA ALA A 37 -10.23 6.83 -1.26
C ALA A 37 -10.92 5.47 -1.42
N ALA A 38 -10.18 4.41 -1.74
CA ALA A 38 -10.71 3.06 -1.87
C ALA A 38 -11.36 2.57 -0.56
N ILE A 39 -10.73 2.85 0.60
CA ILE A 39 -11.29 2.49 1.93
C ILE A 39 -12.57 3.26 2.22
N VAL A 40 -12.66 4.54 1.86
CA VAL A 40 -13.91 5.30 2.02
C VAL A 40 -15.03 4.69 1.16
N ILE A 41 -14.76 4.36 -0.10
CA ILE A 41 -15.73 3.72 -0.98
C ILE A 41 -16.15 2.36 -0.42
N LEU A 42 -15.20 1.52 -0.01
CA LEU A 42 -15.48 0.22 0.61
C LEU A 42 -16.29 0.37 1.91
N GLY A 43 -15.96 1.38 2.72
CA GLY A 43 -16.70 1.71 3.93
C GLY A 43 -18.17 2.02 3.65
N ILE A 44 -18.43 2.84 2.63
CA ILE A 44 -19.81 3.15 2.17
C ILE A 44 -20.55 1.86 1.75
N LYS A 45 -19.88 0.99 0.96
CA LYS A 45 -20.45 -0.28 0.49
C LYS A 45 -20.65 -1.30 1.64
N ALA A 46 -19.98 -1.12 2.75
CA ALA A 46 -20.05 -1.98 3.95
C ALA A 46 -20.85 -1.32 5.11
N ASP A 47 -21.76 -0.41 4.80
CA ASP A 47 -22.58 0.32 5.78
C ASP A 47 -21.74 0.99 6.89
N PHE A 48 -20.62 1.61 6.48
CA PHE A 48 -19.66 2.28 7.37
C PHE A 48 -19.11 1.38 8.49
N SER A 49 -18.81 0.12 8.17
CA SER A 49 -18.23 -0.83 9.14
C SER A 49 -17.05 -0.21 9.91
N PRO A 50 -17.13 -0.07 11.24
CA PRO A 50 -16.05 0.55 12.02
C PRO A 50 -14.71 -0.18 11.90
N LEU A 51 -14.73 -1.51 11.74
CA LEU A 51 -13.51 -2.31 11.59
C LEU A 51 -12.81 -2.05 10.25
N ILE A 52 -13.58 -1.91 9.16
CA ILE A 52 -13.04 -1.55 7.85
C ILE A 52 -12.44 -0.14 7.90
N MET A 53 -13.18 0.82 8.46
CA MET A 53 -12.71 2.20 8.56
C MET A 53 -11.46 2.33 9.43
N LEU A 54 -11.44 1.66 10.60
CA LEU A 54 -10.28 1.68 11.51
C LEU A 54 -9.07 0.98 10.88
N GLY A 55 -9.26 -0.19 10.28
CA GLY A 55 -8.19 -0.92 9.60
C GLY A 55 -7.58 -0.12 8.46
N GLY A 56 -8.44 0.46 7.61
CA GLY A 56 -8.02 1.33 6.53
C GLY A 56 -7.29 2.59 7.02
N PHE A 57 -7.78 3.22 8.08
CA PHE A 57 -7.13 4.38 8.69
C PHE A 57 -5.74 4.06 9.23
N ILE A 58 -5.55 2.92 9.88
CA ILE A 58 -4.23 2.47 10.36
C ILE A 58 -3.26 2.28 9.19
N ILE A 59 -3.70 1.64 8.10
CA ILE A 59 -2.87 1.45 6.90
C ILE A 59 -2.53 2.80 6.25
N PHE A 60 -3.51 3.69 6.12
CA PHE A 60 -3.31 5.04 5.60
C PHE A 60 -2.26 5.81 6.43
N LEU A 61 -2.38 5.82 7.76
CA LEU A 61 -1.41 6.47 8.63
C LEU A 61 -0.01 5.87 8.49
N ALA A 62 0.10 4.54 8.42
CA ALA A 62 1.37 3.87 8.23
C ALA A 62 2.05 4.30 6.92
N GLY A 63 1.28 4.38 5.84
CA GLY A 63 1.72 4.88 4.54
C GLY A 63 2.13 6.35 4.59
N ALA A 64 1.31 7.22 5.18
CA ALA A 64 1.58 8.66 5.32
C ALA A 64 2.86 8.92 6.13
N ILE A 65 3.08 8.18 7.23
CA ILE A 65 4.31 8.27 8.02
C ILE A 65 5.53 7.84 7.19
N LYS A 66 5.41 6.81 6.34
CA LYS A 66 6.50 6.39 5.44
C LYS A 66 6.79 7.44 4.37
N VAL A 67 5.77 8.06 3.79
CA VAL A 67 5.93 9.18 2.84
C VAL A 67 6.67 10.33 3.53
N LEU A 68 6.24 10.72 4.74
CA LEU A 68 6.92 11.76 5.51
C LEU A 68 8.37 11.40 5.81
N TRP A 69 8.67 10.14 6.12
CA TRP A 69 10.03 9.66 6.25
C TRP A 69 10.86 9.91 4.98
N LYS A 70 10.33 9.59 3.80
CA LYS A 70 11.02 9.86 2.51
C LYS A 70 11.25 11.35 2.29
N VAL A 71 10.30 12.21 2.66
CA VAL A 71 10.47 13.68 2.61
C VAL A 71 11.63 14.11 3.52
N ILE A 72 11.71 13.58 4.75
CA ILE A 72 12.80 13.90 5.68
C ILE A 72 14.16 13.42 5.14
N VAL A 73 14.22 12.21 4.56
CA VAL A 73 15.43 11.69 3.93
C VAL A 73 15.85 12.61 2.77
N ALA A 74 14.91 12.96 1.89
CA ALA A 74 15.21 13.77 0.71
C ALA A 74 15.65 15.21 1.06
N THR A 75 15.07 15.82 2.10
CA THR A 75 15.30 17.23 2.42
C THR A 75 16.38 17.46 3.49
N LYS A 76 16.46 16.56 4.47
CA LYS A 76 17.34 16.72 5.65
C LYS A 76 18.48 15.69 5.70
N GLN A 77 18.55 14.76 4.75
CA GLN A 77 19.52 13.66 4.71
C GLN A 77 19.63 12.94 6.08
N LYS A 78 18.46 12.76 6.73
CA LYS A 78 18.37 12.14 8.06
C LYS A 78 17.45 10.94 8.02
N ASN A 79 17.93 9.80 8.52
CA ASN A 79 17.13 8.58 8.63
C ASN A 79 16.41 8.54 10.00
N VAL A 80 15.10 8.76 10.00
CA VAL A 80 14.24 8.56 11.17
C VAL A 80 13.68 7.14 11.11
N PHE A 81 14.51 6.16 11.40
CA PHE A 81 14.31 4.74 11.13
C PHE A 81 12.99 4.16 11.67
N TRP A 82 12.47 4.64 12.80
CA TRP A 82 11.20 4.15 13.35
C TRP A 82 10.01 4.43 12.41
N MET A 83 10.05 5.58 11.68
CA MET A 83 9.00 5.93 10.72
C MET A 83 8.96 4.96 9.53
N TYR A 84 10.11 4.41 9.15
CA TYR A 84 10.21 3.36 8.15
C TYR A 84 9.76 2.00 8.73
N LYS A 85 10.27 1.63 9.91
CA LYS A 85 10.09 0.31 10.51
C LYS A 85 8.65 0.04 10.96
N GLN A 86 7.90 1.06 11.41
CA GLN A 86 6.53 0.93 11.90
C GLN A 86 5.54 0.43 10.83
N MET A 87 5.86 0.64 9.55
CA MET A 87 4.96 0.30 8.45
C MET A 87 4.55 -1.18 8.47
N GLY A 88 5.48 -2.10 8.63
CA GLY A 88 5.19 -3.54 8.61
C GLY A 88 4.16 -3.97 9.68
N PRO A 89 4.42 -3.72 10.96
CA PRO A 89 3.45 -4.04 12.03
C PRO A 89 2.11 -3.34 11.86
N ALA A 90 2.10 -2.05 11.52
CA ALA A 90 0.87 -1.29 11.35
C ALA A 90 0.03 -1.80 10.16
N MET A 91 0.67 -2.12 9.03
CA MET A 91 0.00 -2.76 7.90
C MET A 91 -0.61 -4.11 8.29
N GLY A 92 0.13 -4.95 9.05
CA GLY A 92 -0.36 -6.24 9.52
C GLY A 92 -1.63 -6.10 10.37
N VAL A 93 -1.63 -5.19 11.34
CA VAL A 93 -2.81 -4.90 12.19
C VAL A 93 -3.96 -4.35 11.35
N GLY A 94 -3.68 -3.38 10.48
CA GLY A 94 -4.70 -2.77 9.63
C GLY A 94 -5.36 -3.78 8.69
N PHE A 95 -4.59 -4.64 8.02
CA PHE A 95 -5.13 -5.68 7.15
C PHE A 95 -5.94 -6.73 7.93
N LEU A 96 -5.51 -7.12 9.14
CA LEU A 96 -6.28 -8.02 9.97
C LEU A 96 -7.67 -7.43 10.31
N LEU A 97 -7.72 -6.14 10.68
CA LEU A 97 -8.97 -5.44 10.95
C LEU A 97 -9.85 -5.33 9.69
N LEU A 98 -9.26 -5.07 8.52
CA LEU A 98 -9.99 -5.06 7.25
C LEU A 98 -10.62 -6.42 6.96
N ILE A 99 -9.87 -7.51 7.10
CA ILE A 99 -10.38 -8.88 6.87
C ILE A 99 -11.53 -9.18 7.82
N ILE A 100 -11.36 -8.94 9.12
CA ILE A 100 -12.42 -9.16 10.12
C ILE A 100 -13.64 -8.27 9.78
N GLY A 101 -13.40 -6.99 9.43
CA GLY A 101 -14.46 -6.07 9.06
C GLY A 101 -15.25 -6.53 7.82
N CYS A 102 -14.59 -7.05 6.81
CA CYS A 102 -15.24 -7.64 5.63
C CYS A 102 -16.07 -8.89 5.99
N ILE A 103 -15.57 -9.74 6.88
CA ILE A 103 -16.31 -10.92 7.35
C ILE A 103 -17.56 -10.50 8.13
N VAL A 104 -17.44 -9.53 9.03
CA VAL A 104 -18.57 -9.02 9.82
C VAL A 104 -19.61 -8.34 8.92
N SER A 105 -19.16 -7.54 7.94
CA SER A 105 -20.02 -6.79 7.01
C SER A 105 -20.41 -7.59 5.76
N ARG A 106 -20.26 -8.92 5.78
CA ARG A 106 -20.48 -9.78 4.61
C ARG A 106 -21.84 -9.62 3.93
N ALA A 107 -22.89 -9.33 4.69
CA ALA A 107 -24.23 -9.16 4.13
C ALA A 107 -24.34 -7.91 3.26
N ALA A 108 -23.84 -6.76 3.75
CA ALA A 108 -23.80 -5.51 3.01
C ALA A 108 -22.89 -5.63 1.77
N LEU A 109 -21.70 -6.21 1.95
CA LEU A 109 -20.76 -6.45 0.84
C LEU A 109 -21.37 -7.40 -0.21
N LYS A 110 -22.02 -8.49 0.19
CA LYS A 110 -22.71 -9.38 -0.75
C LYS A 110 -23.78 -8.63 -1.56
N ALA A 111 -24.53 -7.74 -0.95
CA ALA A 111 -25.51 -6.90 -1.65
C ALA A 111 -24.84 -5.94 -2.63
N ALA A 112 -23.75 -5.29 -2.21
CA ALA A 112 -22.98 -4.39 -3.09
C ALA A 112 -22.36 -5.12 -4.31
N PHE A 113 -21.90 -6.36 -4.12
CA PHE A 113 -21.29 -7.17 -5.18
C PHE A 113 -22.30 -7.96 -6.03
N ALA A 114 -23.60 -7.99 -5.69
CA ALA A 114 -24.61 -8.78 -6.39
C ALA A 114 -24.78 -8.37 -7.87
N GLY A 115 -24.53 -7.10 -8.20
CA GLY A 115 -24.65 -6.55 -9.56
C GLY A 115 -23.30 -6.22 -10.20
N ILE A 116 -22.20 -6.84 -9.76
CA ILE A 116 -20.86 -6.52 -10.26
C ILE A 116 -20.77 -6.63 -11.79
N GLY A 117 -20.40 -5.51 -12.43
CA GLY A 117 -20.20 -5.43 -13.87
C GLY A 117 -18.84 -5.99 -14.31
N VAL A 118 -18.76 -6.40 -15.59
CA VAL A 118 -17.51 -6.94 -16.17
C VAL A 118 -16.34 -5.95 -16.02
N VAL A 119 -16.58 -4.66 -16.18
CA VAL A 119 -15.55 -3.62 -16.08
C VAL A 119 -14.95 -3.58 -14.66
N SER A 120 -15.81 -3.66 -13.63
CA SER A 120 -15.36 -3.72 -12.24
C SER A 120 -14.49 -4.97 -11.98
N ILE A 121 -14.91 -6.13 -12.52
CA ILE A 121 -14.13 -7.38 -12.42
C ILE A 121 -12.75 -7.21 -13.06
N VAL A 122 -12.65 -6.60 -14.24
CA VAL A 122 -11.37 -6.34 -14.91
C VAL A 122 -10.46 -5.49 -14.04
N PHE A 123 -10.99 -4.43 -13.42
CA PHE A 123 -10.17 -3.59 -12.52
C PHE A 123 -9.74 -4.34 -11.26
N PHE A 124 -10.58 -5.20 -10.67
CA PHE A 124 -10.16 -6.05 -9.56
C PHE A 124 -9.04 -7.01 -9.95
N VAL A 125 -9.10 -7.61 -11.14
CA VAL A 125 -8.03 -8.49 -11.64
C VAL A 125 -6.74 -7.72 -11.84
N LEU A 126 -6.79 -6.51 -12.43
CA LEU A 126 -5.61 -5.66 -12.60
C LEU A 126 -5.00 -5.25 -11.26
N TRP A 127 -5.83 -4.85 -10.30
CA TRP A 127 -5.38 -4.59 -8.93
C TRP A 127 -4.66 -5.80 -8.33
N PHE A 128 -5.27 -6.98 -8.41
CA PHE A 128 -4.68 -8.21 -7.87
C PHE A 128 -3.32 -8.53 -8.53
N VAL A 129 -3.21 -8.38 -9.85
CA VAL A 129 -1.93 -8.54 -10.57
C VAL A 129 -0.88 -7.56 -10.06
N CYS A 130 -1.24 -6.28 -9.89
CA CYS A 130 -0.31 -5.29 -9.31
C CYS A 130 0.14 -5.67 -7.89
N MET A 131 -0.77 -6.19 -7.04
CA MET A 131 -0.41 -6.62 -5.69
C MET A 131 0.52 -7.85 -5.71
N CYS A 132 0.30 -8.79 -6.62
CA CYS A 132 1.22 -9.92 -6.83
C CYS A 132 2.61 -9.43 -7.27
N LEU A 133 2.68 -8.46 -8.19
CA LEU A 133 3.95 -7.84 -8.61
C LEU A 133 4.64 -7.14 -7.43
N MET A 134 3.91 -6.43 -6.58
CA MET A 134 4.46 -5.81 -5.36
C MET A 134 5.09 -6.85 -4.44
N GLY A 135 4.47 -8.03 -4.27
CA GLY A 135 5.06 -9.15 -3.52
C GLY A 135 6.38 -9.65 -4.13
N VAL A 136 6.45 -9.74 -5.47
CA VAL A 136 7.69 -10.09 -6.19
C VAL A 136 8.75 -9.00 -6.01
N PHE A 137 8.38 -7.73 -6.12
CA PHE A 137 9.31 -6.60 -5.95
C PHE A 137 9.88 -6.55 -4.53
N ALA A 138 9.05 -6.72 -3.52
CA ALA A 138 9.51 -6.79 -2.12
C ALA A 138 10.58 -7.86 -1.88
N SER A 139 10.58 -8.94 -2.69
CA SER A 139 11.57 -10.02 -2.60
C SER A 139 12.79 -9.82 -3.50
N LYS A 140 12.64 -9.10 -4.63
CA LYS A 140 13.65 -9.00 -5.69
C LYS A 140 14.30 -7.64 -5.82
N LEU A 141 13.59 -6.55 -5.52
CA LEU A 141 14.12 -5.19 -5.65
C LEU A 141 14.84 -4.74 -4.37
N ASP A 142 15.79 -3.84 -4.54
CA ASP A 142 16.51 -3.22 -3.43
C ASP A 142 15.74 -1.99 -2.94
N SER A 143 15.25 -2.05 -1.70
CA SER A 143 14.48 -0.95 -1.09
C SER A 143 15.29 0.32 -0.84
N SER A 144 16.63 0.26 -0.91
CA SER A 144 17.52 1.42 -0.79
C SER A 144 17.80 2.08 -2.14
N ASP A 145 17.52 1.41 -3.26
CA ASP A 145 17.72 1.93 -4.61
C ASP A 145 16.53 2.79 -5.07
N PRO A 146 16.78 4.06 -5.50
CA PRO A 146 15.72 4.93 -5.99
C PRO A 146 14.94 4.38 -7.20
N LYS A 147 15.60 3.72 -8.15
CA LYS A 147 14.94 3.14 -9.35
C LYS A 147 13.96 2.03 -8.96
N SER A 148 14.38 1.16 -8.05
CA SER A 148 13.52 0.12 -7.48
C SER A 148 12.29 0.72 -6.80
N ASN A 149 12.47 1.79 -6.03
CA ASN A 149 11.36 2.51 -5.40
C ASN A 149 10.40 3.14 -6.43
N TRP A 150 10.90 3.71 -7.53
CA TRP A 150 10.05 4.24 -8.59
C TRP A 150 9.16 3.14 -9.19
N ILE A 151 9.75 1.99 -9.53
CA ILE A 151 9.00 0.84 -10.09
C ILE A 151 7.90 0.39 -9.10
N GLU A 152 8.26 0.23 -7.83
CA GLU A 152 7.31 -0.15 -6.78
C GLU A 152 6.16 0.85 -6.67
N GLN A 153 6.45 2.16 -6.57
CA GLN A 153 5.42 3.16 -6.34
C GLN A 153 4.52 3.38 -7.55
N CYS A 154 5.06 3.35 -8.77
CA CYS A 154 4.23 3.42 -9.98
C CYS A 154 3.31 2.20 -10.08
N THR A 155 3.80 0.99 -9.83
CA THR A 155 2.98 -0.24 -9.87
C THR A 155 1.91 -0.21 -8.78
N ASN A 156 2.28 0.19 -7.55
CA ASN A 156 1.33 0.32 -6.46
C ASN A 156 0.26 1.38 -6.76
N GLY A 157 0.65 2.54 -7.31
CA GLY A 157 -0.28 3.60 -7.70
C GLY A 157 -1.29 3.15 -8.75
N VAL A 158 -0.84 2.42 -9.78
CA VAL A 158 -1.75 1.81 -10.78
C VAL A 158 -2.68 0.80 -10.11
N GLY A 159 -2.16 -0.04 -9.22
CA GLY A 159 -2.97 -1.01 -8.48
C GLY A 159 -4.07 -0.32 -7.66
N GLU A 160 -3.70 0.66 -6.83
CA GLU A 160 -4.68 1.36 -5.98
C GLU A 160 -5.70 2.16 -6.80
N LEU A 161 -5.31 2.72 -7.95
CA LEU A 161 -6.26 3.34 -8.89
C LEU A 161 -7.27 2.32 -9.42
N CYS A 162 -6.79 1.13 -9.81
CA CYS A 162 -7.67 0.05 -10.25
C CYS A 162 -8.62 -0.39 -9.13
N LEU A 163 -8.16 -0.47 -7.88
CA LEU A 163 -9.01 -0.77 -6.73
C LEU A 163 -10.11 0.29 -6.55
N CYS A 164 -9.75 1.58 -6.60
CA CYS A 164 -10.72 2.67 -6.51
C CYS A 164 -11.79 2.56 -7.60
N LEU A 165 -11.37 2.37 -8.85
CA LEU A 165 -12.29 2.24 -9.99
C LEU A 165 -13.17 0.99 -9.85
N ALA A 166 -12.61 -0.14 -9.45
CA ALA A 166 -13.35 -1.39 -9.23
C ALA A 166 -14.46 -1.19 -8.18
N LEU A 167 -14.14 -0.57 -7.05
CA LEU A 167 -15.09 -0.31 -5.97
C LEU A 167 -16.13 0.77 -6.33
N ALA A 168 -15.73 1.80 -7.08
CA ALA A 168 -16.64 2.87 -7.51
C ALA A 168 -17.70 2.39 -8.52
N LEU A 169 -17.37 1.35 -9.29
CA LEU A 169 -18.24 0.76 -10.33
C LEU A 169 -19.11 -0.38 -9.79
N LEU A 170 -19.06 -0.70 -8.48
CA LEU A 170 -20.05 -1.56 -7.82
C LEU A 170 -21.34 -0.77 -7.60
#